data_9713e7482b727cce9f3ea302d0ba0f3a
#
_entry.id   9713e7482b727cce9f3ea302d0ba0f3a
#
_cell.length_a   1.000
_cell.length_b   1.000
_cell.length_c   1.000
_cell.angle_alpha   90.00
_cell.angle_beta   90.00
_cell.angle_gamma   90.00
#
_symmetry.space_group_name_H-M   'P 1'
#
loop_
_entity.id
_entity.type
_entity.pdbx_description
1 polymer ?
#
loop_
_entity_poly.entity_id
_entity_poly.type
_entity_poly.pdbx_seq_one_letter_code
_entity_poly.pdbx_strand_id
1 'polypeptide(L)'
;MGAGFNPNAGLGMLFVGLARAAFEETLEYCKQRVQGGKPLVEHQLVQRKLFDMLTKVETARAYARAVMLYNASNPLGLGYYSNASKVYATQVAFEIASDGVQLHGGMGLAKGILIEKLFRDARAGLIEDGANDSLALLAAPTMITSHAY
;
A
#
# COMPACT_ATOMS: atom_id res chain seq x y z
N MET A 1 -2.32 -25.04 -21.31
CA MET A 1 -1.75 -24.24 -20.19
C MET A 1 -2.85 -23.36 -19.69
N GLY A 2 -3.29 -23.54 -18.45
CA GLY A 2 -4.44 -22.83 -17.90
C GLY A 2 -4.19 -21.31 -17.92
N ALA A 3 -5.25 -20.56 -18.23
CA ALA A 3 -5.25 -19.11 -18.15
C ALA A 3 -4.81 -18.71 -16.73
N GLY A 4 -3.59 -18.18 -16.63
CA GLY A 4 -2.94 -17.99 -15.35
C GLY A 4 -3.61 -16.86 -14.59
N PHE A 5 -4.25 -17.22 -13.48
CA PHE A 5 -4.52 -16.27 -12.42
C PHE A 5 -3.19 -15.56 -12.09
N ASN A 6 -3.10 -14.27 -12.36
CA ASN A 6 -1.91 -13.49 -11.99
C ASN A 6 -2.03 -13.14 -10.49
N PRO A 7 -1.23 -13.78 -9.61
CA PRO A 7 -1.35 -13.61 -8.16
C PRO A 7 -1.09 -12.17 -7.71
N ASN A 8 -0.39 -11.38 -8.53
CA ASN A 8 -0.04 -10.00 -8.21
C ASN A 8 -1.25 -9.08 -8.00
N ALA A 9 -2.37 -9.33 -8.70
CA ALA A 9 -3.60 -8.58 -8.45
C ALA A 9 -4.14 -8.81 -7.03
N GLY A 10 -4.14 -10.08 -6.58
CA GLY A 10 -4.53 -10.44 -5.21
C GLY A 10 -3.58 -9.89 -4.17
N LEU A 11 -2.28 -9.96 -4.44
CA LEU A 11 -1.25 -9.41 -3.56
C LEU A 11 -1.38 -7.89 -3.42
N GLY A 12 -1.66 -7.17 -4.52
CA GLY A 12 -1.94 -5.74 -4.47
C GLY A 12 -3.08 -5.41 -3.51
N MET A 13 -4.19 -6.17 -3.55
CA MET A 13 -5.32 -5.98 -2.63
C MET A 13 -4.95 -6.30 -1.17
N LEU A 14 -4.09 -7.29 -0.94
CA LEU A 14 -3.61 -7.64 0.40
C LEU A 14 -2.83 -6.48 1.02
N PHE A 15 -1.95 -5.84 0.25
CA PHE A 15 -1.19 -4.68 0.71
C PHE A 15 -2.03 -3.40 0.87
N VAL A 16 -3.14 -3.28 0.17
CA VAL A 16 -4.16 -2.25 0.48
C VAL A 16 -4.71 -2.46 1.90
N GLY A 17 -4.96 -3.71 2.30
CA GLY A 17 -5.36 -4.05 3.67
C GLY A 17 -4.32 -3.64 4.71
N LEU A 18 -3.03 -3.92 4.44
CA LEU A 18 -1.93 -3.50 5.32
C LEU A 18 -1.82 -1.97 5.40
N ALA A 19 -1.89 -1.28 4.27
CA ALA A 19 -1.86 0.19 4.22
C ALA A 19 -2.98 0.81 5.07
N ARG A 20 -4.20 0.26 4.96
CA ARG A 20 -5.34 0.67 5.75
C ARG A 20 -5.11 0.42 7.24
N ALA A 21 -4.62 -0.75 7.63
CA ALA A 21 -4.32 -1.07 9.02
C ALA A 21 -3.28 -0.10 9.61
N ALA A 22 -2.22 0.23 8.85
CA ALA A 22 -1.21 1.19 9.27
C ALA A 22 -1.79 2.62 9.43
N PHE A 23 -2.68 3.03 8.54
CA PHE A 23 -3.38 4.31 8.66
C PHE A 23 -4.30 4.37 9.90
N GLU A 24 -5.14 3.34 10.09
CA GLU A 24 -6.09 3.28 11.21
C GLU A 24 -5.37 3.26 12.55
N GLU A 25 -4.31 2.45 12.70
CA GLU A 25 -3.46 2.41 13.89
C GLU A 25 -2.83 3.77 14.19
N THR A 26 -2.29 4.42 13.15
CA THR A 26 -1.66 5.74 13.29
C THR A 26 -2.67 6.82 13.67
N LEU A 27 -3.86 6.81 13.05
CA LEU A 27 -4.92 7.76 13.37
C LEU A 27 -5.35 7.63 14.82
N GLU A 28 -5.54 6.39 15.31
CA GLU A 28 -5.96 6.15 16.68
C GLU A 28 -4.87 6.57 17.69
N TYR A 29 -3.62 6.25 17.41
CA TYR A 29 -2.49 6.72 18.21
C TYR A 29 -2.45 8.25 18.28
N CYS A 30 -2.62 8.94 17.15
CA CYS A 30 -2.59 10.41 17.10
C CYS A 30 -3.73 11.08 17.86
N LYS A 31 -4.88 10.43 18.00
CA LYS A 31 -6.00 10.91 18.83
C LYS A 31 -5.68 10.86 20.34
N GLN A 32 -4.91 9.87 20.76
CA GLN A 32 -4.64 9.61 22.16
C GLN A 32 -3.33 10.27 22.65
N ARG A 33 -2.31 10.33 21.80
CA ARG A 33 -1.00 10.84 22.17
C ARG A 33 -0.99 12.35 22.29
N VAL A 34 -0.62 12.84 23.46
CA VAL A 34 -0.43 14.28 23.74
C VAL A 34 1.05 14.62 23.60
N GLN A 35 1.35 15.61 22.77
CA GLN A 35 2.67 16.20 22.61
C GLN A 35 2.52 17.68 22.24
N GLY A 36 3.40 18.55 22.74
CA GLY A 36 3.27 20.00 22.50
C GLY A 36 1.99 20.58 23.12
N GLY A 37 1.54 20.04 24.26
CA GLY A 37 0.40 20.53 25.04
C GLY A 37 -0.99 20.13 24.55
N LYS A 38 -1.09 19.31 23.49
CA LYS A 38 -2.39 18.86 22.93
C LYS A 38 -2.26 17.53 22.18
N PRO A 39 -3.37 16.83 21.88
CA PRO A 39 -3.35 15.63 21.06
C PRO A 39 -2.70 15.87 19.70
N LEU A 40 -1.98 14.85 19.19
CA LEU A 40 -1.27 14.97 17.90
C LEU A 40 -2.20 15.35 16.75
N VAL A 41 -3.43 14.86 16.72
CA VAL A 41 -4.43 15.18 15.66
C VAL A 41 -4.79 16.67 15.60
N GLU A 42 -4.49 17.46 16.63
CA GLU A 42 -4.76 18.90 16.64
C GLU A 42 -3.63 19.74 16.05
N HIS A 43 -2.51 19.11 15.64
CA HIS A 43 -1.41 19.78 14.95
C HIS A 43 -1.61 19.73 13.44
N GLN A 44 -1.54 20.88 12.77
CA GLN A 44 -1.83 21.01 11.33
C GLN A 44 -0.96 20.11 10.45
N LEU A 45 0.33 19.95 10.76
CA LEU A 45 1.21 19.05 9.99
C LEU A 45 0.83 17.58 10.16
N VAL A 46 0.34 17.17 11.33
CA VAL A 46 -0.19 15.82 11.56
C VAL A 46 -1.49 15.62 10.78
N GLN A 47 -2.40 16.59 10.83
CA GLN A 47 -3.65 16.54 10.05
C GLN A 47 -3.36 16.39 8.55
N ARG A 48 -2.43 17.18 8.01
CA ARG A 48 -2.02 17.08 6.61
C ARG A 48 -1.48 15.70 6.27
N LYS A 49 -0.59 15.15 7.10
CA LYS A 49 -0.02 13.82 6.89
C LYS A 49 -1.08 12.72 6.94
N LEU A 50 -1.99 12.76 7.91
CA LEU A 50 -3.10 11.81 8.01
C LEU A 50 -4.03 11.88 6.80
N PHE A 51 -4.31 13.08 6.28
CA PHE A 51 -5.10 13.25 5.06
C PHE A 51 -4.40 12.66 3.82
N ASP A 52 -3.09 12.87 3.68
CA ASP A 52 -2.30 12.28 2.60
C ASP A 52 -2.27 10.74 2.70
N MET A 53 -2.15 10.19 3.91
CA MET A 53 -2.22 8.74 4.14
C MET A 53 -3.59 8.18 3.73
N LEU A 54 -4.70 8.81 4.12
CA LEU A 54 -6.06 8.42 3.71
C LEU A 54 -6.21 8.43 2.19
N THR A 55 -5.76 9.51 1.54
CA THR A 55 -5.83 9.65 0.07
C THR A 55 -5.09 8.51 -0.63
N LYS A 56 -3.89 8.16 -0.15
CA LYS A 56 -3.09 7.05 -0.68
C LYS A 56 -3.80 5.70 -0.51
N VAL A 57 -4.37 5.42 0.67
CA VAL A 57 -5.15 4.18 0.92
C VAL A 57 -6.30 4.06 -0.07
N GLU A 58 -7.11 5.11 -0.19
CA GLU A 58 -8.31 5.07 -1.04
C GLU A 58 -7.95 4.98 -2.53
N THR A 59 -6.90 5.65 -2.97
CA THR A 59 -6.42 5.54 -4.35
C THR A 59 -5.92 4.13 -4.67
N ALA A 60 -5.09 3.57 -3.78
CA ALA A 60 -4.59 2.19 -3.96
C ALA A 60 -5.74 1.17 -3.95
N ARG A 61 -6.72 1.35 -3.05
CA ARG A 61 -7.91 0.50 -2.96
C ARG A 61 -8.74 0.55 -4.24
N ALA A 62 -9.02 1.74 -4.74
CA ALA A 62 -9.81 1.91 -5.96
C ALA A 62 -9.11 1.25 -7.16
N TYR A 63 -7.81 1.45 -7.31
CA TYR A 63 -7.02 0.86 -8.38
C TYR A 63 -6.95 -0.67 -8.28
N ALA A 64 -6.56 -1.21 -7.13
CA ALA A 64 -6.47 -2.65 -6.93
C ALA A 64 -7.83 -3.35 -7.14
N ARG A 65 -8.92 -2.73 -6.66
CA ARG A 65 -10.28 -3.25 -6.89
C ARG A 65 -10.64 -3.25 -8.38
N ALA A 66 -10.33 -2.19 -9.11
CA ALA A 66 -10.60 -2.12 -10.54
C ALA A 66 -9.88 -3.22 -11.31
N VAL A 67 -8.60 -3.48 -10.98
CA VAL A 67 -7.82 -4.57 -11.59
C VAL A 67 -8.40 -5.94 -11.25
N MET A 68 -8.80 -6.18 -10.00
CA MET A 68 -9.41 -7.44 -9.57
C MET A 68 -10.74 -7.70 -10.31
N LEU A 69 -11.60 -6.69 -10.42
CA LEU A 69 -12.88 -6.80 -11.13
C LEU A 69 -12.67 -7.05 -12.62
N TYR A 70 -11.73 -6.35 -13.25
CA TYR A 70 -11.37 -6.58 -14.64
C TYR A 70 -10.91 -8.03 -14.87
N ASN A 71 -10.00 -8.54 -14.03
CA ASN A 71 -9.49 -9.90 -14.15
C ASN A 71 -10.59 -10.96 -13.93
N ALA A 72 -11.56 -10.69 -13.03
CA ALA A 72 -12.68 -11.60 -12.80
C ALA A 72 -13.57 -11.76 -14.05
N SER A 73 -13.70 -10.71 -14.85
CA SER A 73 -14.50 -10.71 -16.10
C SER A 73 -13.67 -11.11 -17.33
N ASN A 74 -12.35 -11.12 -17.23
CA ASN A 74 -11.42 -11.39 -18.33
C ASN A 74 -10.38 -12.43 -17.89
N PRO A 75 -10.62 -13.72 -18.06
CA PRO A 75 -9.75 -14.79 -17.54
C PRO A 75 -8.30 -14.73 -18.01
N LEU A 76 -8.03 -14.17 -19.19
CA LEU A 76 -6.66 -13.94 -19.66
C LEU A 76 -6.02 -12.73 -18.99
N GLY A 77 -6.81 -11.77 -18.49
CA GLY A 77 -6.36 -10.56 -17.82
C GLY A 77 -5.35 -9.75 -18.60
N LEU A 78 -4.99 -8.59 -18.09
CA LEU A 78 -3.82 -7.85 -18.59
C LEU A 78 -2.74 -7.92 -17.51
N GLY A 79 -1.73 -8.77 -17.71
CA GLY A 79 -0.69 -9.05 -16.72
C GLY A 79 0.03 -7.79 -16.23
N TYR A 80 0.21 -6.79 -17.09
CA TYR A 80 0.84 -5.53 -16.71
C TYR A 80 -0.01 -4.69 -15.75
N TYR A 81 -1.35 -4.75 -15.82
CA TYR A 81 -2.20 -4.09 -14.81
C TYR A 81 -2.11 -4.78 -13.44
N SER A 82 -2.03 -6.12 -13.42
CA SER A 82 -1.84 -6.87 -12.17
C SER A 82 -0.51 -6.53 -11.52
N ASN A 83 0.56 -6.48 -12.30
CA ASN A 83 1.88 -6.09 -11.81
C ASN A 83 1.90 -4.63 -11.33
N ALA A 84 1.30 -3.71 -12.10
CA ALA A 84 1.22 -2.30 -11.72
C ALA A 84 0.41 -2.10 -10.43
N SER A 85 -0.67 -2.86 -10.24
CA SER A 85 -1.46 -2.85 -9.01
C SER A 85 -0.64 -3.29 -7.80
N LYS A 86 0.13 -4.39 -7.93
CA LYS A 86 1.03 -4.86 -6.85
C LYS A 86 2.11 -3.84 -6.54
N VAL A 87 2.81 -3.36 -7.55
CA VAL A 87 3.88 -2.37 -7.39
C VAL A 87 3.38 -1.11 -6.69
N TYR A 88 2.25 -0.57 -7.13
CA TYR A 88 1.68 0.64 -6.53
C TYR A 88 1.19 0.41 -5.10
N ALA A 89 0.43 -0.67 -4.85
CA ALA A 89 -0.14 -0.94 -3.54
C ALA A 89 0.94 -1.22 -2.47
N THR A 90 2.00 -1.96 -2.83
CA THR A 90 3.11 -2.24 -1.90
C THR A 90 3.93 -0.99 -1.61
N GLN A 91 4.17 -0.15 -2.60
CA GLN A 91 4.84 1.14 -2.42
C GLN A 91 4.04 2.05 -1.47
N VAL A 92 2.73 2.18 -1.72
CA VAL A 92 1.82 2.96 -0.86
C VAL A 92 1.79 2.42 0.56
N ALA A 93 1.71 1.09 0.73
CA ALA A 93 1.71 0.47 2.05
C ALA A 93 2.99 0.79 2.83
N PHE A 94 4.14 0.71 2.17
CA PHE A 94 5.41 1.05 2.79
C PHE A 94 5.52 2.53 3.18
N GLU A 95 5.08 3.45 2.31
CA GLU A 95 5.07 4.89 2.61
C GLU A 95 4.17 5.22 3.80
N ILE A 96 2.95 4.65 3.83
CA ILE A 96 2.00 4.86 4.93
C ILE A 96 2.53 4.28 6.24
N ALA A 97 3.09 3.07 6.22
CA ALA A 97 3.66 2.47 7.42
C ALA A 97 4.88 3.26 7.94
N SER A 98 5.72 3.77 7.03
CA SER A 98 6.85 4.67 7.36
C SER A 98 6.38 5.97 8.01
N ASP A 99 5.35 6.61 7.46
CA ASP A 99 4.73 7.79 8.04
C ASP A 99 4.07 7.48 9.39
N GLY A 100 3.50 6.29 9.53
CA GLY A 100 2.98 5.80 10.81
C GLY A 100 4.06 5.70 11.88
N VAL A 101 5.20 5.08 11.56
CA VAL A 101 6.36 5.03 12.46
C VAL A 101 6.82 6.44 12.86
N GLN A 102 6.89 7.36 11.88
CA GLN A 102 7.26 8.75 12.12
C GLN A 102 6.31 9.44 13.12
N LEU A 103 5.00 9.24 12.98
CA LEU A 103 3.99 9.84 13.87
C LEU A 103 3.96 9.20 15.25
N HIS A 104 4.34 7.94 15.39
CA HIS A 104 4.52 7.28 16.69
C HIS A 104 5.82 7.70 17.39
N GLY A 105 6.77 8.33 16.67
CA GLY A 105 8.07 8.69 17.21
C GLY A 105 8.85 7.44 17.63
N GLY A 106 9.63 7.54 18.71
CA GLY A 106 10.44 6.41 19.20
C GLY A 106 9.62 5.14 19.51
N MET A 107 8.36 5.29 19.91
CA MET A 107 7.45 4.15 20.12
C MET A 107 7.19 3.35 18.85
N GLY A 108 7.20 4.00 17.69
CA GLY A 108 7.00 3.32 16.40
C GLY A 108 8.11 2.34 16.02
N LEU A 109 9.24 2.37 16.72
CA LEU A 109 10.37 1.45 16.54
C LEU A 109 10.42 0.33 17.60
N ALA A 110 9.55 0.39 18.60
CA ALA A 110 9.54 -0.58 19.69
C ALA A 110 8.87 -1.88 19.25
N LYS A 111 9.55 -3.01 19.45
CA LYS A 111 8.95 -4.33 19.23
C LYS A 111 7.71 -4.52 20.10
N GLY A 112 6.67 -5.10 19.51
CA GLY A 112 5.38 -5.30 20.18
C GLY A 112 4.37 -4.17 19.91
N ILE A 113 4.79 -3.07 19.30
CA ILE A 113 3.90 -2.02 18.79
C ILE A 113 3.49 -2.39 17.36
N LEU A 114 2.18 -2.33 17.07
CA LEU A 114 1.64 -2.83 15.80
C LEU A 114 2.25 -2.13 14.59
N ILE A 115 2.44 -0.82 14.64
CA ILE A 115 2.98 -0.06 13.51
C ILE A 115 4.41 -0.50 13.13
N GLU A 116 5.25 -0.91 14.10
CA GLU A 116 6.60 -1.46 13.84
C GLU A 116 6.52 -2.73 13.00
N LYS A 117 5.58 -3.63 13.35
CA LYS A 117 5.35 -4.85 12.59
C LYS A 117 4.83 -4.54 11.18
N LEU A 118 3.83 -3.67 11.06
CA LEU A 118 3.27 -3.29 9.77
C LEU A 118 4.31 -2.65 8.85
N PHE A 119 5.24 -1.87 9.41
CA PHE A 119 6.34 -1.29 8.65
C PHE A 119 7.29 -2.36 8.07
N ARG A 120 7.66 -3.36 8.87
CA ARG A 120 8.52 -4.46 8.39
C ARG A 120 7.80 -5.31 7.33
N ASP A 121 6.53 -5.62 7.57
CA ASP A 121 5.72 -6.38 6.60
C ASP A 121 5.54 -5.59 5.30
N ALA A 122 5.27 -4.30 5.37
CA ALA A 122 5.17 -3.44 4.20
C ALA A 122 6.49 -3.38 3.40
N ARG A 123 7.63 -3.35 4.10
CA ARG A 123 8.95 -3.39 3.45
C ARG A 123 9.19 -4.70 2.69
N ALA A 124 8.74 -5.83 3.26
CA ALA A 124 8.82 -7.13 2.58
C ALA A 124 8.03 -7.13 1.27
N GLY A 125 6.89 -6.48 1.22
CA GLY A 125 6.04 -6.37 0.04
C GLY A 125 6.71 -5.78 -1.21
N LEU A 126 7.73 -4.94 -1.03
CA LEU A 126 8.51 -4.40 -2.15
C LEU A 126 9.39 -5.45 -2.83
N ILE A 127 9.59 -6.60 -2.17
CA ILE A 127 10.56 -7.63 -2.55
C ILE A 127 9.86 -8.94 -2.91
N GLU A 128 8.88 -9.35 -2.13
CA GLU A 128 8.22 -10.67 -2.26
C GLU A 128 7.39 -10.79 -3.54
N ASP A 129 7.22 -12.03 -4.00
CA ASP A 129 6.52 -12.39 -5.25
C ASP A 129 6.98 -11.60 -6.48
N GLY A 130 8.25 -11.22 -6.50
CA GLY A 130 8.91 -10.39 -7.47
C GLY A 130 9.14 -8.97 -6.96
N ALA A 131 10.41 -8.57 -6.92
CA ALA A 131 10.78 -7.20 -6.58
C ALA A 131 10.06 -6.20 -7.51
N ASN A 132 9.62 -5.08 -6.97
CA ASN A 132 8.82 -4.10 -7.72
C ASN A 132 9.48 -3.66 -9.02
N ASP A 133 10.80 -3.40 -9.02
CA ASP A 133 11.53 -3.04 -10.23
C ASP A 133 11.52 -4.16 -11.28
N SER A 134 11.71 -5.41 -10.85
CA SER A 134 11.67 -6.58 -11.74
C SER A 134 10.28 -6.76 -12.36
N LEU A 135 9.22 -6.57 -11.59
CA LEU A 135 7.84 -6.64 -12.11
C LEU A 135 7.53 -5.51 -13.08
N ALA A 136 8.02 -4.30 -12.82
CA ALA A 136 7.88 -3.17 -13.73
C ALA A 136 8.61 -3.44 -15.06
N LEU A 137 9.85 -3.92 -15.01
CA LEU A 137 10.63 -4.27 -16.20
C LEU A 137 9.99 -5.41 -17.00
N LEU A 138 9.40 -6.40 -16.33
CA LEU A 138 8.66 -7.49 -16.97
C LEU A 138 7.39 -7.02 -17.66
N ALA A 139 6.69 -6.06 -17.05
CA ALA A 139 5.40 -5.56 -17.54
C ALA A 139 5.54 -4.53 -18.66
N ALA A 140 6.58 -3.69 -18.63
CA ALA A 140 6.74 -2.54 -19.52
C ALA A 140 6.71 -2.89 -21.02
N PRO A 141 7.42 -3.92 -21.53
CA PRO A 141 7.37 -4.27 -22.96
C PRO A 141 5.96 -4.61 -23.45
N THR A 142 5.22 -5.39 -22.67
CA THR A 142 3.85 -5.75 -23.03
C THR A 142 2.93 -4.54 -22.97
N MET A 143 3.08 -3.69 -21.98
CA MET A 143 2.32 -2.43 -21.88
C MET A 143 2.58 -1.54 -23.09
N ILE A 144 3.84 -1.34 -23.48
CA ILE A 144 4.22 -0.49 -24.62
C ILE A 144 3.61 -0.99 -25.94
N THR A 145 3.54 -2.31 -26.12
CA THR A 145 3.08 -2.90 -27.38
C THR A 145 1.57 -3.15 -27.45
N SER A 146 0.90 -3.30 -26.31
CA SER A 146 -0.50 -3.76 -26.23
C SER A 146 -1.45 -2.73 -25.63
N HIS A 147 -0.93 -1.62 -25.02
CA HIS A 147 -1.80 -0.64 -24.40
C HIS A 147 -2.51 0.19 -25.48
N ALA A 148 -3.83 0.12 -25.47
CA ALA A 148 -4.72 0.99 -26.25
C ALA A 148 -5.68 1.68 -25.30
N TYR A 149 -5.87 2.98 -25.48
CA TYR A 149 -6.89 3.77 -24.76
C TYR A 149 -8.26 3.56 -25.40
#